data_7416f86a57fe2fc831fdd67f370e37b3
#
_entry.id   7416f86a57fe2fc831fdd67f370e37b3
#
_cell.length_a   1.000
_cell.length_b   1.000
_cell.length_c   1.000
_cell.angle_alpha   90.00
_cell.angle_beta   90.00
_cell.angle_gamma   90.00
#
_symmetry.space_group_name_H-M   'P 1'
#
loop_
_entity.id
_entity.type
_entity.pdbx_description
1 polymer ?
#
loop_
_entity_poly.entity_id
_entity_poly.type
_entity_poly.pdbx_seq_one_letter_code
_entity_poly.pdbx_strand_id
1 'polypeptide(L)'
;RQIINCAEKYGRKVAFSGRSMVNYMAVASELDYLCVPENILIDLDMLDRYPREQIVLVTTGSQGEPMSALSRMAYSDHRKVMVGEGDFIIISANPIPGNEKTVGNVVDELLKKGCKVVYESMYEVHVSGHACQEELKIIHKLVKPKYFIPVHGEQKHLRKHADLAMFLG
;
A
#
# COMPACT_ATOMS: atom_id res chain seq x y z
N ARG A 1 -3.30 10.56 -1.05
CA ARG A 1 -3.70 11.84 -1.65
C ARG A 1 -4.56 11.63 -2.90
N GLN A 2 -4.07 10.97 -3.96
CA GLN A 2 -4.83 10.73 -5.21
C GLN A 2 -6.18 10.01 -4.95
N ILE A 3 -6.21 9.00 -4.08
CA ILE A 3 -7.44 8.27 -3.72
C ILE A 3 -8.48 9.22 -3.13
N ILE A 4 -8.07 10.09 -2.20
CA ILE A 4 -8.96 11.06 -1.55
C ILE A 4 -9.49 12.08 -2.56
N ASN A 5 -8.61 12.64 -3.41
CA ASN A 5 -9.02 13.57 -4.46
C ASN A 5 -9.99 12.94 -5.46
N CYS A 6 -9.78 11.67 -5.82
CA CYS A 6 -10.70 10.93 -6.67
C CYS A 6 -12.05 10.68 -5.95
N ALA A 7 -12.02 10.29 -4.69
CA ALA A 7 -13.23 10.07 -3.90
C ALA A 7 -14.06 11.34 -3.81
N GLU A 8 -13.43 12.49 -3.54
CA GLU A 8 -14.08 13.80 -3.53
C GLU A 8 -14.72 14.11 -4.88
N LYS A 9 -13.95 13.99 -5.96
CA LYS A 9 -14.42 14.26 -7.32
C LYS A 9 -15.65 13.45 -7.72
N TYR A 10 -15.75 12.21 -7.24
CA TYR A 10 -16.84 11.29 -7.56
C TYR A 10 -17.88 11.14 -6.44
N GLY A 11 -17.85 12.02 -5.43
CA GLY A 11 -18.81 12.04 -4.35
C GLY A 11 -18.81 10.78 -3.48
N ARG A 12 -17.65 10.11 -3.36
CA ARG A 12 -17.50 8.88 -2.58
C ARG A 12 -17.02 9.16 -1.16
N LYS A 13 -17.36 8.27 -0.24
CA LYS A 13 -16.87 8.26 1.14
C LYS A 13 -15.62 7.40 1.23
N VAL A 14 -14.67 7.78 2.08
CA VAL A 14 -13.41 7.06 2.29
C VAL A 14 -13.37 6.52 3.72
N ALA A 15 -13.06 5.25 3.87
CA ALA A 15 -12.80 4.63 5.16
C ALA A 15 -11.42 3.97 5.16
N PHE A 16 -10.78 3.92 6.32
CA PHE A 16 -9.47 3.28 6.49
C PHE A 16 -9.58 2.03 7.36
N SER A 17 -8.98 0.93 6.92
CA SER A 17 -8.92 -0.33 7.66
C SER A 17 -7.49 -0.77 7.88
N GLY A 18 -7.17 -1.07 9.14
CA GLY A 18 -5.83 -1.44 9.59
C GLY A 18 -5.20 -0.37 10.48
N ARG A 19 -4.66 -0.78 11.63
CA ARG A 19 -4.08 0.14 12.65
C ARG A 19 -2.99 1.04 12.08
N SER A 20 -2.08 0.48 11.32
CA SER A 20 -0.98 1.24 10.70
C SER A 20 -1.48 2.28 9.71
N MET A 21 -2.51 1.97 8.93
CA MET A 21 -3.11 2.89 7.97
C MET A 21 -3.76 4.08 8.68
N VAL A 22 -4.53 3.83 9.73
CA VAL A 22 -5.17 4.88 10.53
C VAL A 22 -4.12 5.80 11.16
N ASN A 23 -3.06 5.23 11.76
CA ASN A 23 -1.97 6.02 12.35
C ASN A 23 -1.23 6.85 11.29
N TYR A 24 -0.97 6.26 10.12
CA TYR A 24 -0.31 6.97 9.01
C TYR A 24 -1.13 8.18 8.54
N MET A 25 -2.46 8.00 8.44
CA MET A 25 -3.38 9.07 8.07
C MET A 25 -3.41 10.19 9.10
N ALA A 26 -3.44 9.86 10.39
CA ALA A 26 -3.42 10.84 11.47
C ALA A 26 -2.14 11.70 11.42
N VAL A 27 -0.97 11.07 11.33
CA VAL A 27 0.32 11.77 11.24
C VAL A 27 0.42 12.61 9.96
N ALA A 28 0.00 12.07 8.81
CA ALA A 28 0.03 12.80 7.55
C ALA A 28 -0.87 14.04 7.55
N SER A 29 -2.01 13.96 8.24
CA SER A 29 -2.92 15.10 8.41
C SER A 29 -2.36 16.12 9.40
N GLU A 30 -1.79 15.69 10.52
CA GLU A 30 -1.14 16.57 11.51
C GLU A 30 0.03 17.37 10.90
N LEU A 31 0.77 16.77 9.98
CA LEU A 31 1.90 17.39 9.30
C LEU A 31 1.50 18.13 8.00
N ASP A 32 0.23 18.35 7.74
CA ASP A 32 -0.31 19.00 6.53
C ASP A 32 0.09 18.34 5.20
N TYR A 33 0.61 17.09 5.24
CA TYR A 33 0.88 16.31 4.02
C TYR A 33 -0.39 15.79 3.37
N LEU A 34 -1.49 15.69 4.12
CA LEU A 34 -2.76 15.19 3.65
C LEU A 34 -3.92 16.05 4.19
N CYS A 35 -4.50 16.85 3.31
CA CYS A 35 -5.77 17.51 3.59
C CYS A 35 -6.90 16.57 3.20
N VAL A 36 -7.70 16.14 4.17
CA VAL A 36 -8.92 15.36 3.93
C VAL A 36 -10.09 16.33 4.03
N PRO A 37 -10.88 16.50 2.97
CA PRO A 37 -12.07 17.36 3.02
C PRO A 37 -13.07 16.87 4.08
N GLU A 38 -13.74 17.79 4.74
CA GLU A 38 -14.82 17.47 5.68
C GLU A 38 -15.89 16.63 4.96
N ASN A 39 -16.48 15.70 5.66
CA ASN A 39 -17.53 14.80 5.15
C ASN A 39 -17.11 13.72 4.14
N ILE A 40 -15.86 13.57 3.78
CA ILE A 40 -15.40 12.46 2.94
C ILE A 40 -15.01 11.25 3.79
N LEU A 41 -14.31 11.49 4.89
CA LEU A 41 -13.87 10.44 5.80
C LEU A 41 -15.02 9.93 6.67
N ILE A 42 -15.17 8.62 6.72
CA ILE A 42 -16.13 7.94 7.58
C ILE A 42 -15.47 6.81 8.38
N ASP A 43 -16.02 6.51 9.54
CA ASP A 43 -15.61 5.35 10.32
C ASP A 43 -16.09 4.04 9.68
N LEU A 44 -15.37 2.93 9.91
CA LEU A 44 -15.78 1.61 9.46
C LEU A 44 -17.17 1.18 9.97
N ASP A 45 -17.58 1.69 11.13
CA ASP A 45 -18.91 1.41 11.71
C ASP A 45 -20.05 2.15 10.98
N MET A 46 -19.72 3.05 10.09
CA MET A 46 -20.68 3.79 9.28
C MET A 46 -20.84 3.26 7.85
N LEU A 47 -20.11 2.22 7.47
CA LEU A 47 -20.14 1.68 6.11
C LEU A 47 -21.58 1.29 5.67
N ASP A 48 -22.35 0.68 6.56
CA ASP A 48 -23.73 0.23 6.28
C ASP A 48 -24.70 1.40 6.03
N ARG A 49 -24.31 2.64 6.28
CA ARG A 49 -25.13 3.83 6.04
C ARG A 49 -25.02 4.36 4.61
N TYR A 50 -24.09 3.83 3.82
CA TYR A 50 -23.83 4.29 2.47
C TYR A 50 -23.92 3.13 1.47
N PRO A 51 -24.43 3.35 0.25
CA PRO A 51 -24.36 2.38 -0.83
C PRO A 51 -22.92 1.95 -1.10
N ARG A 52 -22.69 0.67 -1.39
CA ARG A 52 -21.35 0.12 -1.60
C ARG A 52 -20.56 0.86 -2.69
N GLU A 53 -21.22 1.24 -3.76
CA GLU A 53 -20.67 2.01 -4.87
C GLU A 53 -20.20 3.42 -4.49
N GLN A 54 -20.64 3.94 -3.35
CA GLN A 54 -20.19 5.23 -2.82
C GLN A 54 -19.02 5.10 -1.83
N ILE A 55 -18.54 3.90 -1.56
CA ILE A 55 -17.49 3.66 -0.57
C ILE A 55 -16.16 3.40 -1.28
N VAL A 56 -15.11 4.01 -0.75
CA VAL A 56 -13.72 3.69 -1.04
C VAL A 56 -13.06 3.25 0.26
N LEU A 57 -12.63 2.00 0.31
CA LEU A 57 -11.93 1.45 1.47
C LEU A 57 -10.43 1.40 1.20
N VAL A 58 -9.64 2.07 2.00
CA VAL A 58 -8.17 1.99 1.96
C VAL A 58 -7.69 1.06 3.08
N THR A 59 -6.96 0.02 2.71
CA THR A 59 -6.62 -1.05 3.66
C THR A 59 -5.16 -1.47 3.57
N THR A 60 -4.68 -2.16 4.59
CA THR A 60 -3.38 -2.83 4.62
C THR A 60 -3.49 -4.26 4.09
N GLY A 61 -2.35 -4.89 3.76
CA GLY A 61 -2.29 -6.30 3.40
C GLY A 61 -1.88 -6.59 1.98
N SER A 62 -1.21 -5.64 1.33
CA SER A 62 -0.71 -5.78 -0.05
C SER A 62 0.36 -6.87 -0.22
N GLN A 63 0.95 -7.37 0.88
CA GLN A 63 1.94 -8.44 0.88
C GLN A 63 1.34 -9.81 1.28
N GLY A 64 0.03 -9.89 1.42
CA GLY A 64 -0.67 -11.13 1.77
C GLY A 64 -0.50 -11.59 3.22
N GLU A 65 -0.06 -10.70 4.13
CA GLU A 65 0.14 -11.04 5.53
C GLU A 65 -1.17 -11.59 6.14
N PRO A 66 -1.15 -12.74 6.80
CA PRO A 66 -2.38 -13.43 7.26
C PRO A 66 -3.26 -12.59 8.19
N MET A 67 -2.64 -11.73 9.01
CA MET A 67 -3.35 -10.88 9.96
C MET A 67 -3.71 -9.50 9.42
N SER A 68 -3.39 -9.22 8.16
CA SER A 68 -3.73 -7.95 7.53
C SER A 68 -5.22 -7.81 7.26
N ALA A 69 -5.69 -6.57 7.10
CA ALA A 69 -7.09 -6.32 6.86
C ALA A 69 -7.57 -6.94 5.53
N LEU A 70 -6.80 -6.83 4.45
CA LEU A 70 -7.15 -7.41 3.15
C LEU A 70 -7.22 -8.94 3.19
N SER A 71 -6.23 -9.61 3.80
CA SER A 71 -6.25 -11.07 3.95
C SER A 71 -7.47 -11.53 4.74
N ARG A 72 -7.80 -10.85 5.84
CA ARG A 72 -8.99 -11.17 6.62
C ARG A 72 -10.30 -10.96 5.85
N MET A 73 -10.37 -9.96 4.97
CA MET A 73 -11.51 -9.78 4.06
C MET A 73 -11.59 -10.91 3.03
N ALA A 74 -10.46 -11.29 2.43
CA ALA A 74 -10.38 -12.39 1.48
C ALA A 74 -10.85 -13.72 2.06
N TYR A 75 -10.47 -14.01 3.30
CA TYR A 75 -10.86 -15.25 4.01
C TYR A 75 -12.13 -15.12 4.85
N SER A 76 -12.91 -14.04 4.71
CA SER A 76 -14.17 -13.80 5.47
C SER A 76 -13.99 -13.72 7.00
N ASP A 77 -12.82 -13.34 7.47
CA ASP A 77 -12.47 -13.19 8.90
C ASP A 77 -12.46 -11.71 9.36
N HIS A 78 -12.81 -10.78 8.48
CA HIS A 78 -12.85 -9.37 8.85
C HIS A 78 -14.20 -9.02 9.50
N ARG A 79 -14.16 -8.48 10.73
CA ARG A 79 -15.35 -8.29 11.57
C ARG A 79 -16.37 -7.27 11.02
N LYS A 80 -15.92 -6.28 10.24
CA LYS A 80 -16.74 -5.13 9.84
C LYS A 80 -16.91 -5.00 8.32
N VAL A 81 -16.12 -5.72 7.54
CA VAL A 81 -16.11 -5.58 6.09
C VAL A 81 -16.22 -6.94 5.43
N MET A 82 -17.21 -7.10 4.58
CA MET A 82 -17.33 -8.25 3.69
C MET A 82 -17.13 -7.78 2.26
N VAL A 83 -16.27 -8.47 1.51
CA VAL A 83 -16.05 -8.24 0.09
C VAL A 83 -16.71 -9.33 -0.75
N GLY A 84 -17.13 -9.01 -1.96
CA GLY A 84 -17.83 -9.97 -2.82
C GLY A 84 -18.11 -9.41 -4.21
N GLU A 85 -19.12 -9.99 -4.85
CA GLU A 85 -19.53 -9.63 -6.20
C GLU A 85 -19.80 -8.12 -6.34
N GLY A 86 -19.26 -7.51 -7.39
CA GLY A 86 -19.37 -6.08 -7.66
C GLY A 86 -18.29 -5.21 -7.03
N ASP A 87 -17.50 -5.73 -6.09
CA ASP A 87 -16.39 -4.99 -5.52
C ASP A 87 -15.19 -4.95 -6.46
N PHE A 88 -14.54 -3.78 -6.50
CA PHE A 88 -13.34 -3.54 -7.30
C PHE A 88 -12.15 -3.30 -6.38
N ILE A 89 -11.14 -4.15 -6.46
CA ILE A 89 -9.99 -4.14 -5.55
C ILE A 89 -8.73 -3.81 -6.35
N ILE A 90 -7.98 -2.80 -5.88
CA ILE A 90 -6.69 -2.41 -6.45
C ILE A 90 -5.59 -2.73 -5.44
N ILE A 91 -4.68 -3.64 -5.80
CA ILE A 91 -3.48 -3.93 -5.02
C ILE A 91 -2.35 -3.06 -5.57
N SER A 92 -2.14 -1.90 -4.92
CA SER A 92 -1.13 -0.91 -5.31
C SER A 92 0.22 -1.20 -4.64
N ALA A 93 0.76 -2.38 -4.86
CA ALA A 93 2.06 -2.79 -4.32
C ALA A 93 2.61 -3.98 -5.12
N ASN A 94 3.94 -4.05 -5.19
CA ASN A 94 4.64 -5.22 -5.72
C ASN A 94 4.86 -6.22 -4.60
N PRO A 95 4.65 -7.52 -4.84
CA PRO A 95 5.06 -8.54 -3.90
C PRO A 95 6.57 -8.41 -3.61
N ILE A 96 6.93 -8.42 -2.34
CA ILE A 96 8.32 -8.58 -1.94
C ILE A 96 8.77 -9.98 -2.36
N PRO A 97 10.01 -10.15 -2.90
CA PRO A 97 10.51 -11.47 -3.27
C PRO A 97 10.30 -12.50 -2.16
N GLY A 98 9.59 -13.59 -2.49
CA GLY A 98 9.17 -14.64 -1.57
C GLY A 98 7.71 -14.54 -1.09
N ASN A 99 7.03 -13.42 -1.29
CA ASN A 99 5.62 -13.24 -0.93
C ASN A 99 4.65 -13.48 -2.11
N GLU A 100 5.15 -13.76 -3.30
CA GLU A 100 4.34 -13.88 -4.53
C GLU A 100 3.21 -14.91 -4.36
N LYS A 101 3.54 -16.08 -3.78
CA LYS A 101 2.56 -17.13 -3.53
C LYS A 101 1.49 -16.70 -2.51
N THR A 102 1.90 -15.98 -1.48
CA THR A 102 0.98 -15.52 -0.42
C THR A 102 0.03 -14.46 -0.96
N VAL A 103 0.55 -13.51 -1.74
CA VAL A 103 -0.26 -12.50 -2.43
C VAL A 103 -1.19 -13.17 -3.45
N GLY A 104 -0.67 -14.11 -4.24
CA GLY A 104 -1.47 -14.87 -5.20
C GLY A 104 -2.65 -15.58 -4.54
N ASN A 105 -2.44 -16.23 -3.40
CA ASN A 105 -3.53 -16.89 -2.65
C ASN A 105 -4.63 -15.90 -2.22
N VAL A 106 -4.25 -14.69 -1.77
CA VAL A 106 -5.22 -13.65 -1.39
C VAL A 106 -6.01 -13.19 -2.62
N VAL A 107 -5.33 -12.98 -3.76
CA VAL A 107 -6.00 -12.63 -5.03
C VAL A 107 -7.00 -13.72 -5.44
N ASP A 108 -6.60 -14.99 -5.37
CA ASP A 108 -7.47 -16.11 -5.72
C ASP A 108 -8.73 -16.16 -4.84
N GLU A 109 -8.60 -15.95 -3.53
CA GLU A 109 -9.75 -15.91 -2.62
C GLU A 109 -10.69 -14.73 -2.92
N LEU A 110 -10.14 -13.56 -3.27
CA LEU A 110 -10.94 -12.41 -3.68
C LEU A 110 -11.69 -12.67 -5.00
N LEU A 111 -11.03 -13.28 -5.98
CA LEU A 111 -11.65 -13.67 -7.26
C LEU A 111 -12.74 -14.72 -7.07
N LYS A 112 -12.54 -15.74 -6.20
CA LYS A 112 -13.58 -16.72 -5.82
C LYS A 112 -14.83 -16.09 -5.23
N LYS A 113 -14.69 -14.93 -4.57
CA LYS A 113 -15.83 -14.15 -4.05
C LYS A 113 -16.53 -13.29 -5.11
N GLY A 114 -16.07 -13.31 -6.36
CA GLY A 114 -16.63 -12.50 -7.44
C GLY A 114 -16.11 -11.05 -7.49
N CYS A 115 -15.07 -10.71 -6.71
CA CYS A 115 -14.44 -9.41 -6.79
C CYS A 115 -13.69 -9.24 -8.12
N LYS A 116 -13.62 -8.00 -8.62
CA LYS A 116 -12.68 -7.62 -9.67
C LYS A 116 -11.38 -7.16 -9.03
N VAL A 117 -10.26 -7.82 -9.34
CA VAL A 117 -8.96 -7.51 -8.73
C VAL A 117 -8.00 -7.00 -9.78
N VAL A 118 -7.38 -5.85 -9.52
CA VAL A 118 -6.31 -5.24 -10.31
C VAL A 118 -5.04 -5.22 -9.48
N TYR A 119 -3.95 -5.69 -10.07
CA TYR A 119 -2.62 -5.72 -9.46
C TYR A 119 -1.53 -5.36 -10.49
N GLU A 120 -0.31 -5.17 -10.06
CA GLU A 120 0.77 -4.54 -10.82
C GLU A 120 1.02 -5.15 -12.22
N SER A 121 0.92 -6.48 -12.37
CA SER A 121 1.13 -7.12 -13.68
C SER A 121 0.11 -6.71 -14.75
N MET A 122 -0.97 -6.04 -14.36
CA MET A 122 -2.04 -5.59 -15.26
C MET A 122 -1.97 -4.10 -15.59
N TYR A 123 -1.51 -3.28 -14.63
CA TYR A 123 -1.47 -1.81 -14.76
C TYR A 123 -0.36 -1.22 -13.88
N GLU A 124 0.16 -0.05 -14.25
CA GLU A 124 1.10 0.72 -13.42
C GLU A 124 0.39 1.35 -12.21
N VAL A 125 0.07 0.54 -11.21
CA VAL A 125 -0.63 0.95 -9.99
C VAL A 125 0.29 1.20 -8.79
N HIS A 126 1.60 0.98 -8.96
CA HIS A 126 2.60 1.11 -7.91
C HIS A 126 3.72 2.05 -8.31
N VAL A 127 4.22 2.82 -7.35
CA VAL A 127 5.44 3.62 -7.48
C VAL A 127 6.42 3.16 -6.42
N SER A 128 7.63 2.78 -6.82
CA SER A 128 8.68 2.39 -5.88
C SER A 128 9.07 3.56 -4.97
N GLY A 129 9.22 3.27 -3.68
CA GLY A 129 9.78 4.20 -2.70
C GLY A 129 11.30 4.11 -2.56
N HIS A 130 11.95 3.17 -3.29
CA HIS A 130 13.40 3.02 -3.26
C HIS A 130 14.08 4.10 -4.07
N ALA A 131 15.21 4.60 -3.54
CA ALA A 131 16.02 5.60 -4.21
C ALA A 131 16.66 5.07 -5.50
N CYS A 132 16.72 5.89 -6.53
CA CYS A 132 17.49 5.63 -7.75
C CYS A 132 19.01 5.74 -7.49
N GLN A 133 19.81 5.17 -8.38
CA GLN A 133 21.27 5.18 -8.22
C GLN A 133 21.86 6.58 -8.04
N GLU A 134 21.36 7.59 -8.77
CA GLU A 134 21.84 8.96 -8.65
C GLU A 134 21.47 9.59 -7.31
N GLU A 135 20.31 9.29 -6.77
CA GLU A 135 19.90 9.73 -5.43
C GLU A 135 20.79 9.11 -4.36
N LEU A 136 21.13 7.81 -4.48
CA LEU A 136 22.09 7.14 -3.59
C LEU A 136 23.45 7.80 -3.63
N LYS A 137 23.94 8.20 -4.81
CA LYS A 137 25.20 8.94 -4.98
C LYS A 137 25.17 10.28 -4.27
N ILE A 138 24.08 11.02 -4.42
CA ILE A 138 23.90 12.33 -3.78
C ILE A 138 23.97 12.18 -2.25
N ILE A 139 23.19 11.26 -1.68
CA ILE A 139 23.17 11.04 -0.24
C ILE A 139 24.55 10.62 0.27
N HIS A 140 25.22 9.67 -0.42
CA HIS A 140 26.56 9.22 -0.03
C HIS A 140 27.56 10.39 0.00
N LYS A 141 27.59 11.21 -1.06
CA LYS A 141 28.48 12.38 -1.15
C LYS A 141 28.19 13.48 -0.12
N LEU A 142 26.94 13.65 0.26
CA LEU A 142 26.56 14.62 1.30
C LEU A 142 26.94 14.14 2.70
N VAL A 143 26.70 12.87 3.00
CA VAL A 143 26.98 12.27 4.32
C VAL A 143 28.47 12.02 4.52
N LYS A 144 29.22 11.65 3.46
CA LYS A 144 30.65 11.28 3.49
C LYS A 144 30.95 10.28 4.62
N PRO A 145 30.33 9.09 4.62
CA PRO A 145 30.44 8.15 5.72
C PRO A 145 31.86 7.54 5.75
N LYS A 146 32.45 7.44 6.95
CA LYS A 146 33.72 6.72 7.12
C LYS A 146 33.57 5.20 6.92
N TYR A 147 32.41 4.65 7.25
CA TYR A 147 32.05 3.25 7.05
C TYR A 147 30.68 3.18 6.39
N PHE A 148 30.52 2.28 5.45
CA PHE A 148 29.25 2.08 4.73
C PHE A 148 28.88 0.61 4.76
N ILE A 149 27.65 0.31 5.22
CA ILE A 149 27.10 -1.04 5.26
C ILE A 149 25.77 -1.01 4.51
N PRO A 150 25.66 -1.63 3.33
CA PRO A 150 24.40 -1.73 2.61
C PRO A 150 23.45 -2.68 3.36
N VAL A 151 22.19 -2.30 3.45
CA VAL A 151 21.14 -3.08 4.11
C VAL A 151 19.95 -3.20 3.17
N HIS A 152 19.20 -4.28 3.30
CA HIS A 152 18.00 -4.58 2.54
C HIS A 152 18.26 -5.04 1.10
N GLY A 153 17.58 -6.10 0.72
CA GLY A 153 17.66 -6.72 -0.60
C GLY A 153 18.46 -8.04 -0.62
N GLU A 154 18.61 -8.59 -1.80
CA GLU A 154 19.39 -9.80 -2.04
C GLU A 154 20.89 -9.48 -2.12
N GLN A 155 21.75 -10.50 -2.05
CA GLN A 155 23.22 -10.34 -2.11
C GLN A 155 23.67 -9.52 -3.33
N LYS A 156 23.05 -9.69 -4.49
CA LYS A 156 23.36 -8.91 -5.70
C LYS A 156 23.12 -7.39 -5.49
N HIS A 157 22.07 -7.02 -4.77
CA HIS A 157 21.74 -5.62 -4.48
C HIS A 157 22.74 -5.03 -3.48
N LEU A 158 23.01 -5.76 -2.40
CA LEU A 158 23.98 -5.35 -1.37
C LEU A 158 25.37 -5.16 -1.97
N ARG A 159 25.82 -6.09 -2.82
CA ARG A 159 27.12 -6.00 -3.49
C ARG A 159 27.21 -4.78 -4.41
N LYS A 160 26.19 -4.57 -5.26
CA LYS A 160 26.13 -3.40 -6.16
C LYS A 160 26.15 -2.08 -5.41
N HIS A 161 25.44 -2.00 -4.27
CA HIS A 161 25.42 -0.79 -3.45
C HIS A 161 26.77 -0.55 -2.74
N ALA A 162 27.43 -1.61 -2.26
CA ALA A 162 28.78 -1.51 -1.71
C ALA A 162 29.81 -1.07 -2.77
N ASP A 163 29.76 -1.65 -3.99
CA ASP A 163 30.62 -1.27 -5.10
C ASP A 163 30.42 0.20 -5.48
N LEU A 164 29.17 0.69 -5.49
CA LEU A 164 28.84 2.10 -5.71
C LEU A 164 29.46 3.00 -4.63
N ALA A 165 29.34 2.62 -3.37
CA ALA A 165 29.91 3.38 -2.26
C ALA A 165 31.45 3.46 -2.36
N MET A 166 32.12 2.34 -2.67
CA MET A 166 33.57 2.31 -2.89
C MET A 166 34.02 3.17 -4.06
N PHE A 167 33.24 3.21 -5.14
CA PHE A 167 33.51 4.08 -6.31
C PHE A 167 33.40 5.57 -5.96
N LEU A 168 32.55 5.91 -5.03
CA LEU A 168 32.34 7.30 -4.62
C LEU A 168 33.39 7.80 -3.62
N GLY A 169 34.07 6.93 -2.86
CA GLY A 169 35.10 7.24 -1.89
C GLY A 169 34.55 7.61 -0.54
#